data_e4f1cd374dd738ce0af2b43adabc1f7a
#
_entry.id   e4f1cd374dd738ce0af2b43adabc1f7a
#
_cell.length_a   1.000
_cell.length_b   1.000
_cell.length_c   1.000
_cell.angle_alpha   90.00
_cell.angle_beta   90.00
_cell.angle_gamma   90.00
#
_symmetry.space_group_name_H-M   'P 1'
#
loop_
_entity.id
_entity.type
_entity.pdbx_description
1 polymer ?
#
loop_
_entity_poly.entity_id
_entity_poly.type
_entity_poly.pdbx_seq_one_letter_code
_entity_poly.pdbx_strand_id
1 'polypeptide(L)'
;MWARQTGKTFSTTLEIVLDCLEAAAEGRRTRWVILSRGERQAREAMEEGVKRHCTAVQLAYDTLEQEYAFEATYKALEVVLPGGSRITALPANPDTARGFSANVFLDEFAFHQDDRAIWRAMFPIITRGWKLRVVSTPNGMSNKFYEIMTGQDDQWSRHVVDIYQAVADGLPVDIEALRAAMNDPEGWAQEFELRWVDEGTAWLSWESINAAEHPEAGRPELYRDGPCYVGVDIATRRDLFVIWVMERTEDGVLWTREIFEARRISFEEQQRELDRVMRTYNVAACYMDQTGMGEMPVEWARRRWGDRVQGVWFSQQAKLDLAQAGRRAFEDRLIRIPQGN
;
A
#
# COMPACT_ATOMS: atom_id res chain seq x y z
N MET A 1 -6.18 -4.66 -17.86
CA MET A 1 -6.74 -4.80 -16.50
C MET A 1 -7.00 -6.28 -16.25
N TRP A 2 -6.40 -6.85 -15.22
CA TRP A 2 -6.46 -8.29 -14.95
C TRP A 2 -6.75 -8.53 -13.47
N ALA A 3 -7.51 -9.58 -13.18
CA ALA A 3 -7.85 -9.98 -11.81
C ALA A 3 -6.61 -10.36 -11.00
N ARG A 4 -6.77 -10.36 -9.69
CA ARG A 4 -5.69 -10.75 -8.77
C ARG A 4 -5.34 -12.23 -8.96
N GLN A 5 -4.04 -12.56 -8.91
CA GLN A 5 -3.52 -13.94 -9.04
C GLN A 5 -3.82 -14.65 -10.37
N THR A 6 -4.13 -13.89 -11.44
CA THR A 6 -4.38 -14.46 -12.79
C THR A 6 -3.16 -14.42 -13.70
N GLY A 7 -1.96 -14.13 -13.15
CA GLY A 7 -0.70 -14.17 -13.90
C GLY A 7 -0.34 -12.90 -14.66
N LYS A 8 -0.96 -11.73 -14.35
CA LYS A 8 -0.70 -10.46 -15.05
C LYS A 8 0.77 -10.06 -15.14
N THR A 9 1.48 -10.02 -14.00
CA THR A 9 2.92 -9.69 -13.96
C THR A 9 3.75 -10.77 -14.67
N PHE A 10 3.41 -12.05 -14.46
CA PHE A 10 4.08 -13.18 -15.09
C PHE A 10 3.99 -13.14 -16.62
N SER A 11 2.80 -12.92 -17.18
CA SER A 11 2.60 -12.83 -18.63
C SER A 11 3.28 -11.60 -19.24
N THR A 12 3.23 -10.44 -18.55
CA THR A 12 3.88 -9.22 -19.05
C THR A 12 5.41 -9.35 -19.01
N THR A 13 5.97 -9.98 -17.98
CA THR A 13 7.42 -10.24 -17.93
C THR A 13 7.87 -11.25 -18.99
N LEU A 14 7.01 -12.20 -19.38
CA LEU A 14 7.28 -13.06 -20.55
C LEU A 14 7.37 -12.26 -21.84
N GLU A 15 6.41 -11.36 -22.10
CA GLU A 15 6.46 -10.47 -23.26
C GLU A 15 7.76 -9.65 -23.30
N ILE A 16 8.20 -9.13 -22.12
CA ILE A 16 9.45 -8.38 -22.01
C ILE A 16 10.67 -9.22 -22.40
N VAL A 17 10.75 -10.46 -21.94
CA VAL A 17 11.85 -11.37 -22.27
C VAL A 17 11.82 -11.71 -23.76
N LEU A 18 10.65 -11.98 -24.34
CA LEU A 18 10.51 -12.25 -25.78
C LEU A 18 10.91 -11.04 -26.63
N ASP A 19 10.51 -9.82 -26.27
CA ASP A 19 10.94 -8.59 -26.96
C ASP A 19 12.47 -8.41 -26.93
N CYS A 20 13.11 -8.78 -25.82
CA CYS A 20 14.57 -8.77 -25.74
C CYS A 20 15.22 -9.83 -26.65
N LEU A 21 14.61 -11.00 -26.79
CA LEU A 21 15.10 -12.06 -27.68
C LEU A 21 14.91 -11.71 -29.16
N GLU A 22 13.76 -11.13 -29.52
CA GLU A 22 13.51 -10.63 -30.86
C GLU A 22 14.54 -9.55 -31.25
N ALA A 23 14.78 -8.58 -30.36
CA ALA A 23 15.79 -7.55 -30.59
C ALA A 23 17.18 -8.18 -30.80
N ALA A 24 17.56 -9.17 -30.00
CA ALA A 24 18.84 -9.86 -30.14
C ALA A 24 18.94 -10.63 -31.47
N ALA A 25 17.87 -11.30 -31.90
CA ALA A 25 17.81 -12.00 -33.19
C ALA A 25 18.00 -11.06 -34.40
N GLU A 26 17.55 -9.79 -34.27
CA GLU A 26 17.73 -8.75 -35.26
C GLU A 26 19.05 -7.97 -35.11
N GLY A 27 19.95 -8.40 -34.22
CA GLY A 27 21.20 -7.71 -33.93
C GLY A 27 21.06 -6.37 -33.24
N ARG A 28 19.89 -6.10 -32.65
CA ARG A 28 19.56 -4.88 -31.91
C ARG A 28 19.65 -5.12 -30.40
N ARG A 29 19.68 -4.03 -29.64
CA ARG A 29 19.56 -4.05 -28.16
C ARG A 29 18.30 -3.31 -27.76
N THR A 30 17.64 -3.81 -26.75
CA THR A 30 16.50 -3.13 -26.14
C THR A 30 16.69 -3.00 -24.62
N ARG A 31 15.98 -2.08 -24.03
CA ARG A 31 15.99 -1.86 -22.60
C ARG A 31 14.56 -1.79 -22.08
N TRP A 32 14.31 -2.48 -21.00
CA TRP A 32 13.04 -2.42 -20.27
C TRP A 32 13.28 -1.96 -18.83
N VAL A 33 12.34 -1.16 -18.33
CA VAL A 33 12.27 -0.76 -16.92
C VAL A 33 10.92 -1.18 -16.38
N ILE A 34 10.96 -1.98 -15.33
CA ILE A 34 9.78 -2.40 -14.56
C ILE A 34 9.67 -1.49 -13.35
N LEU A 35 8.56 -0.77 -13.26
CA LEU A 35 8.24 0.11 -12.14
C LEU A 35 7.07 -0.47 -11.36
N SER A 36 7.34 -0.92 -10.14
CA SER A 36 6.36 -1.52 -9.24
C SER A 36 6.10 -0.63 -8.03
N ARG A 37 5.00 -0.86 -7.31
CA ARG A 37 4.61 -0.06 -6.15
C ARG A 37 5.70 0.06 -5.07
N GLY A 38 6.54 -0.95 -4.91
CA GLY A 38 7.61 -0.97 -3.91
C GLY A 38 8.74 -1.91 -4.28
N GLU A 39 9.84 -1.87 -3.50
CA GLU A 39 11.05 -2.66 -3.75
C GLU A 39 10.77 -4.18 -3.75
N ARG A 40 9.89 -4.65 -2.84
CA ARG A 40 9.52 -6.07 -2.77
C ARG A 40 8.84 -6.53 -4.05
N GLN A 41 7.88 -5.77 -4.57
CA GLN A 41 7.15 -6.09 -5.80
C GLN A 41 8.07 -6.01 -7.03
N ALA A 42 8.98 -5.04 -7.08
CA ALA A 42 9.97 -4.94 -8.14
C ALA A 42 10.90 -6.17 -8.15
N ARG A 43 11.34 -6.62 -6.98
CA ARG A 43 12.13 -7.86 -6.83
C ARG A 43 11.34 -9.09 -7.23
N GLU A 44 10.08 -9.21 -6.83
CA GLU A 44 9.20 -10.33 -7.18
C GLU A 44 8.98 -10.42 -8.71
N ALA A 45 8.72 -9.29 -9.39
CA ALA A 45 8.60 -9.26 -10.85
C ALA A 45 9.88 -9.74 -11.56
N MET A 46 11.06 -9.47 -10.99
CA MET A 46 12.33 -9.93 -11.52
C MET A 46 12.57 -11.42 -11.24
N GLU A 47 12.42 -11.87 -10.00
CA GLU A 47 12.74 -13.25 -9.59
C GLU A 47 11.70 -14.24 -10.12
N GLU A 48 10.42 -14.00 -9.88
CA GLU A 48 9.33 -14.91 -10.24
C GLU A 48 8.82 -14.69 -11.68
N GLY A 49 9.18 -13.60 -12.31
CA GLY A 49 8.90 -13.30 -13.70
C GLY A 49 10.10 -13.47 -14.60
N VAL A 50 10.92 -12.44 -14.76
CA VAL A 50 11.99 -12.35 -15.75
C VAL A 50 12.97 -13.53 -15.67
N LYS A 51 13.55 -13.79 -14.50
CA LYS A 51 14.53 -14.87 -14.32
C LYS A 51 13.96 -16.25 -14.55
N ARG A 52 12.71 -16.46 -14.12
CA ARG A 52 12.00 -17.73 -14.32
C ARG A 52 11.75 -18.00 -15.81
N HIS A 53 11.36 -16.97 -16.58
CA HIS A 53 11.22 -17.10 -18.03
C HIS A 53 12.56 -17.38 -18.71
N CYS A 54 13.62 -16.67 -18.34
CA CYS A 54 14.96 -16.93 -18.87
C CYS A 54 15.39 -18.37 -18.60
N THR A 55 15.16 -18.87 -17.41
CA THR A 55 15.46 -20.27 -17.05
C THR A 55 14.63 -21.26 -17.87
N ALA A 56 13.34 -21.01 -18.06
CA ALA A 56 12.44 -21.88 -18.82
C ALA A 56 12.86 -22.01 -20.29
N VAL A 57 13.38 -20.94 -20.88
CA VAL A 57 13.90 -20.95 -22.27
C VAL A 57 15.42 -21.24 -22.34
N GLN A 58 16.03 -21.66 -21.24
CA GLN A 58 17.46 -21.96 -21.13
C GLN A 58 18.37 -20.80 -21.55
N LEU A 59 17.94 -19.58 -21.31
CA LEU A 59 18.66 -18.36 -21.63
C LEU A 59 19.65 -18.02 -20.51
N ALA A 60 20.92 -17.89 -20.85
CA ALA A 60 21.94 -17.36 -19.93
C ALA A 60 21.69 -15.87 -19.66
N TYR A 61 21.93 -15.42 -18.43
CA TYR A 61 21.82 -14.03 -18.05
C TYR A 61 22.75 -13.70 -16.88
N ASP A 62 23.15 -12.43 -16.80
CA ASP A 62 23.87 -11.89 -15.68
C ASP A 62 22.94 -11.07 -14.79
N THR A 63 23.10 -11.18 -13.48
CA THR A 63 22.35 -10.37 -12.51
C THR A 63 23.26 -9.36 -11.87
N LEU A 64 22.86 -8.10 -11.91
CA LEU A 64 23.56 -6.99 -11.27
C LEU A 64 22.62 -6.32 -10.27
N GLU A 65 23.11 -6.07 -9.06
CA GLU A 65 22.45 -5.19 -8.10
C GLU A 65 23.11 -3.81 -8.18
N GLN A 66 22.30 -2.77 -8.42
CA GLN A 66 22.78 -1.40 -8.50
C GLN A 66 22.03 -0.53 -7.51
N GLU A 67 22.74 0.41 -6.90
CA GLU A 67 22.13 1.44 -6.10
C GLU A 67 21.98 2.73 -6.91
N TYR A 68 20.78 3.25 -6.98
CA TYR A 68 20.53 4.55 -7.61
C TYR A 68 20.26 5.57 -6.50
N ALA A 69 21.08 6.62 -6.45
CA ALA A 69 20.91 7.73 -5.55
C ALA A 69 20.01 8.81 -6.19
N PHE A 70 18.82 8.97 -5.63
CA PHE A 70 17.92 10.08 -5.88
C PHE A 70 17.76 10.87 -4.57
N GLU A 71 16.60 11.47 -4.28
CA GLU A 71 16.28 12.02 -2.95
C GLU A 71 16.29 10.93 -1.86
N ALA A 72 16.01 9.66 -2.26
CA ALA A 72 16.24 8.46 -1.45
C ALA A 72 17.07 7.45 -2.25
N THR A 73 17.85 6.60 -1.58
CA THR A 73 18.64 5.53 -2.23
C THR A 73 17.75 4.33 -2.50
N TYR A 74 17.64 3.93 -3.77
CA TYR A 74 16.87 2.75 -4.20
C TYR A 74 17.80 1.66 -4.72
N LYS A 75 17.50 0.41 -4.34
CA LYS A 75 18.17 -0.77 -4.90
C LYS A 75 17.43 -1.21 -6.15
N ALA A 76 18.14 -1.25 -7.26
CA ALA A 76 17.66 -1.79 -8.52
C ALA A 76 18.21 -3.19 -8.75
N LEU A 77 17.36 -4.07 -9.24
CA LEU A 77 17.77 -5.37 -9.73
C LEU A 77 17.79 -5.32 -11.26
N GLU A 78 18.93 -5.62 -11.86
CA GLU A 78 19.12 -5.61 -13.31
C GLU A 78 19.51 -7.00 -13.82
N VAL A 79 18.84 -7.43 -14.89
CA VAL A 79 19.20 -8.63 -15.65
C VAL A 79 19.75 -8.19 -17.01
N VAL A 80 20.92 -8.67 -17.35
CA VAL A 80 21.56 -8.45 -18.64
C VAL A 80 21.47 -9.74 -19.45
N LEU A 81 20.86 -9.67 -20.62
CA LEU A 81 20.63 -10.78 -21.52
C LEU A 81 21.72 -10.86 -22.59
N PRO A 82 21.93 -12.04 -23.22
CA PRO A 82 22.79 -12.18 -24.38
C PRO A 82 22.41 -11.15 -25.46
N GLY A 83 23.41 -10.55 -26.12
CA GLY A 83 23.18 -9.45 -27.05
C GLY A 83 23.15 -8.07 -26.39
N GLY A 84 23.18 -7.99 -25.04
CA GLY A 84 23.31 -6.75 -24.28
C GLY A 84 22.01 -6.02 -24.00
N SER A 85 20.85 -6.66 -24.25
CA SER A 85 19.55 -6.15 -23.78
C SER A 85 19.46 -6.18 -22.25
N ARG A 86 18.77 -5.21 -21.65
CA ARG A 86 18.73 -5.05 -20.19
C ARG A 86 17.30 -4.89 -19.68
N ILE A 87 17.01 -5.53 -18.56
CA ILE A 87 15.75 -5.42 -17.83
C ILE A 87 16.06 -4.97 -16.40
N THR A 88 15.57 -3.80 -16.01
CA THR A 88 15.81 -3.18 -14.69
C THR A 88 14.50 -3.09 -13.94
N ALA A 89 14.44 -3.52 -12.68
CA ALA A 89 13.26 -3.38 -11.82
C ALA A 89 13.54 -2.43 -10.65
N LEU A 90 12.61 -1.50 -10.42
CA LEU A 90 12.72 -0.41 -9.45
C LEU A 90 11.37 -0.13 -8.75
N PRO A 91 11.38 0.40 -7.53
CA PRO A 91 10.21 1.08 -6.98
C PRO A 91 9.84 2.29 -7.82
N ALA A 92 8.55 2.47 -8.09
CA ALA A 92 8.05 3.58 -8.88
C ALA A 92 7.90 4.84 -8.02
N ASN A 93 8.55 5.90 -8.43
CA ASN A 93 8.30 7.26 -7.98
C ASN A 93 8.59 8.24 -9.14
N PRO A 94 8.21 9.53 -9.03
CA PRO A 94 8.43 10.50 -10.10
C PRO A 94 9.90 10.66 -10.52
N ASP A 95 10.85 10.47 -9.60
CA ASP A 95 12.27 10.63 -9.88
C ASP A 95 12.85 9.41 -10.60
N THR A 96 12.55 8.20 -10.12
CA THR A 96 12.94 6.97 -10.80
C THR A 96 12.33 6.89 -12.20
N ALA A 97 11.11 7.40 -12.39
CA ALA A 97 10.42 7.41 -13.68
C ALA A 97 11.08 8.33 -14.73
N ARG A 98 11.73 9.43 -14.31
CA ARG A 98 12.35 10.40 -15.23
C ARG A 98 13.70 9.96 -15.80
N GLY A 99 14.38 9.02 -15.16
CA GLY A 99 15.80 8.72 -15.43
C GLY A 99 16.06 7.82 -16.63
N PHE A 100 15.04 7.24 -17.30
CA PHE A 100 15.25 6.19 -18.27
C PHE A 100 14.78 6.53 -19.70
N SER A 101 15.61 6.20 -20.67
CA SER A 101 15.24 6.10 -22.09
C SER A 101 15.12 4.61 -22.43
N ALA A 102 13.94 4.03 -22.22
CA ALA A 102 13.68 2.61 -22.30
C ALA A 102 12.19 2.31 -22.51
N ASN A 103 11.86 1.09 -22.90
CA ASN A 103 10.50 0.57 -22.76
C ASN A 103 10.13 0.49 -21.29
N VAL A 104 8.88 0.69 -20.93
CA VAL A 104 8.44 0.72 -19.54
C VAL A 104 7.28 -0.21 -19.29
N PHE A 105 7.34 -0.91 -18.17
CA PHE A 105 6.25 -1.66 -17.61
C PHE A 105 5.87 -1.07 -16.24
N LEU A 106 4.64 -0.57 -16.12
CA LEU A 106 4.02 -0.15 -14.87
C LEU A 106 3.20 -1.28 -14.29
N ASP A 107 3.70 -1.87 -13.22
CA ASP A 107 3.01 -2.95 -12.52
C ASP A 107 2.22 -2.40 -11.33
N GLU A 108 0.98 -2.87 -11.17
CA GLU A 108 0.02 -2.44 -10.15
C GLU A 108 -0.22 -0.92 -10.14
N PHE A 109 -0.35 -0.32 -11.34
CA PHE A 109 -0.34 1.13 -11.52
C PHE A 109 -1.48 1.87 -10.79
N ALA A 110 -2.67 1.27 -10.66
CA ALA A 110 -3.78 1.87 -9.92
C ALA A 110 -3.47 2.09 -8.41
N PHE A 111 -2.46 1.43 -7.88
CA PHE A 111 -2.07 1.51 -6.46
C PHE A 111 -0.86 2.42 -6.19
N HIS A 112 -0.36 3.13 -7.19
CA HIS A 112 0.73 4.07 -7.01
C HIS A 112 0.22 5.37 -6.39
N GLN A 113 0.86 5.86 -5.32
CA GLN A 113 0.43 7.07 -4.61
C GLN A 113 0.48 8.32 -5.51
N ASP A 114 1.55 8.45 -6.31
CA ASP A 114 1.77 9.60 -7.20
C ASP A 114 1.57 9.23 -8.67
N ASP A 115 0.54 8.46 -9.00
CA ASP A 115 0.27 7.91 -10.32
C ASP A 115 0.30 8.97 -11.42
N ARG A 116 -0.28 10.15 -11.21
CA ARG A 116 -0.28 11.27 -12.16
C ARG A 116 1.09 11.91 -12.33
N ALA A 117 1.90 11.99 -11.29
CA ALA A 117 3.26 12.51 -11.36
C ALA A 117 4.18 11.52 -12.07
N ILE A 118 4.08 10.22 -11.75
CA ILE A 118 4.77 9.14 -12.47
C ILE A 118 4.37 9.13 -13.95
N TRP A 119 3.08 9.22 -14.24
CA TRP A 119 2.59 9.31 -15.61
C TRP A 119 3.21 10.47 -16.39
N ARG A 120 3.19 11.68 -15.84
CA ARG A 120 3.80 12.86 -16.46
C ARG A 120 5.30 12.72 -16.67
N ALA A 121 5.99 12.06 -15.75
CA ALA A 121 7.42 11.81 -15.86
C ALA A 121 7.76 10.83 -16.99
N MET A 122 6.87 9.88 -17.26
CA MET A 122 7.09 8.80 -18.23
C MET A 122 6.51 9.04 -19.60
N PHE A 123 5.43 9.81 -19.71
CA PHE A 123 4.73 10.03 -20.97
C PHE A 123 5.65 10.46 -22.12
N PRO A 124 6.68 11.31 -21.91
CA PRO A 124 7.65 11.66 -22.97
C PRO A 124 8.43 10.47 -23.55
N ILE A 125 8.47 9.33 -22.86
CA ILE A 125 9.12 8.11 -23.34
C ILE A 125 8.42 7.58 -24.60
N ILE A 126 7.09 7.62 -24.63
CA ILE A 126 6.28 7.17 -25.76
C ILE A 126 6.60 7.97 -27.02
N THR A 127 6.88 9.26 -26.90
CA THR A 127 7.18 10.15 -28.04
C THR A 127 8.47 9.77 -28.77
N ARG A 128 9.32 8.96 -28.14
CA ARG A 128 10.58 8.45 -28.72
C ARG A 128 10.44 7.03 -29.30
N GLY A 129 9.22 6.50 -29.40
CA GLY A 129 8.95 5.18 -29.96
C GLY A 129 9.16 4.01 -29.00
N TRP A 130 9.34 4.26 -27.69
CA TRP A 130 9.42 3.22 -26.68
C TRP A 130 8.04 2.65 -26.34
N LYS A 131 8.00 1.37 -26.00
CA LYS A 131 6.77 0.66 -25.61
C LYS A 131 6.40 0.99 -24.15
N LEU A 132 5.10 1.14 -23.89
CA LEU A 132 4.58 1.26 -22.54
C LEU A 132 3.56 0.15 -22.27
N ARG A 133 3.74 -0.57 -21.17
CA ARG A 133 2.81 -1.56 -20.66
C ARG A 133 2.33 -1.11 -19.29
N VAL A 134 1.02 -1.17 -19.07
CA VAL A 134 0.38 -0.76 -17.83
C VAL A 134 -0.57 -1.87 -17.39
N VAL A 135 -0.33 -2.42 -16.20
CA VAL A 135 -1.14 -3.52 -15.67
C VAL A 135 -1.54 -3.22 -14.23
N SER A 136 -2.80 -3.49 -13.91
CA SER A 136 -3.32 -3.39 -12.54
C SER A 136 -4.66 -4.12 -12.41
N THR A 137 -5.08 -4.41 -11.16
CA THR A 137 -6.50 -4.50 -10.79
C THR A 137 -7.06 -3.08 -10.63
N PRO A 138 -8.39 -2.90 -10.64
CA PRO A 138 -9.03 -1.61 -10.30
C PRO A 138 -8.69 -1.17 -8.88
N ASN A 139 -8.62 0.15 -8.66
CA ASN A 139 -8.47 0.74 -7.33
C ASN A 139 -9.12 2.13 -7.31
N GLY A 140 -10.44 2.18 -7.13
CA GLY A 140 -11.21 3.44 -7.21
C GLY A 140 -11.27 4.03 -8.62
N MET A 141 -11.92 5.18 -8.76
CA MET A 141 -12.17 5.86 -10.04
C MET A 141 -11.35 7.14 -10.23
N SER A 142 -10.56 7.57 -9.24
CA SER A 142 -9.86 8.87 -9.24
C SER A 142 -8.45 8.82 -9.80
N ASN A 143 -7.92 7.65 -10.17
CA ASN A 143 -6.54 7.46 -10.60
C ASN A 143 -6.36 7.44 -12.14
N LYS A 144 -5.11 7.56 -12.58
CA LYS A 144 -4.76 7.59 -14.01
C LYS A 144 -5.04 6.26 -14.71
N PHE A 145 -4.96 5.12 -14.01
CA PHE A 145 -5.28 3.83 -14.60
C PHE A 145 -6.77 3.71 -14.96
N TYR A 146 -7.67 4.25 -14.12
CA TYR A 146 -9.09 4.35 -14.45
C TYR A 146 -9.31 5.15 -15.76
N GLU A 147 -8.68 6.33 -15.89
CA GLU A 147 -8.78 7.15 -17.10
C GLU A 147 -8.30 6.41 -18.35
N ILE A 148 -7.17 5.66 -18.24
CA ILE A 148 -6.63 4.87 -19.36
C ILE A 148 -7.61 3.76 -19.75
N MET A 149 -8.18 3.05 -18.78
CA MET A 149 -9.04 1.90 -19.05
C MET A 149 -10.45 2.28 -19.54
N THR A 150 -10.97 3.43 -19.12
CA THR A 150 -12.31 3.93 -19.50
C THR A 150 -12.32 4.96 -20.61
N GLY A 151 -11.15 5.49 -20.98
CA GLY A 151 -11.00 6.44 -22.09
C GLY A 151 -11.43 5.83 -23.43
N GLN A 152 -11.96 6.68 -24.32
CA GLN A 152 -12.45 6.28 -25.65
C GLN A 152 -11.41 6.48 -26.77
N ASP A 153 -10.16 6.82 -26.40
CA ASP A 153 -9.10 7.01 -27.39
C ASP A 153 -8.57 5.66 -27.92
N ASP A 154 -8.14 5.64 -29.18
CA ASP A 154 -7.60 4.47 -29.87
C ASP A 154 -6.09 4.27 -29.64
N GLN A 155 -5.47 5.04 -28.74
CA GLN A 155 -4.03 4.97 -28.48
C GLN A 155 -3.64 3.74 -27.65
N TRP A 156 -4.63 3.10 -27.01
CA TRP A 156 -4.42 1.97 -26.09
C TRP A 156 -5.08 0.69 -26.59
N SER A 157 -4.29 -0.36 -26.67
CA SER A 157 -4.83 -1.72 -26.70
C SER A 157 -5.22 -2.11 -25.27
N ARG A 158 -6.52 -2.25 -25.00
CA ARG A 158 -7.07 -2.56 -23.68
C ARG A 158 -7.46 -4.02 -23.59
N HIS A 159 -6.91 -4.72 -22.61
CA HIS A 159 -7.19 -6.14 -22.34
C HIS A 159 -7.77 -6.27 -20.95
N VAL A 160 -8.85 -7.02 -20.82
CA VAL A 160 -9.52 -7.28 -19.54
C VAL A 160 -9.63 -8.79 -19.36
N VAL A 161 -9.10 -9.31 -18.23
CA VAL A 161 -9.17 -10.71 -17.87
C VAL A 161 -9.63 -10.79 -16.42
N ASP A 162 -10.90 -11.10 -16.20
CA ASP A 162 -11.46 -11.37 -14.88
C ASP A 162 -11.18 -12.81 -14.43
N ILE A 163 -11.62 -13.15 -13.22
CA ILE A 163 -11.41 -14.50 -12.68
C ILE A 163 -12.14 -15.57 -13.46
N TYR A 164 -13.32 -15.25 -14.00
CA TYR A 164 -14.13 -16.22 -14.75
C TYR A 164 -13.47 -16.55 -16.08
N GLN A 165 -12.97 -15.54 -16.79
CA GLN A 165 -12.20 -15.73 -18.01
C GLN A 165 -10.91 -16.51 -17.74
N ALA A 166 -10.17 -16.16 -16.68
CA ALA A 166 -8.94 -16.87 -16.34
C ALA A 166 -9.19 -18.36 -16.05
N VAL A 167 -10.27 -18.70 -15.35
CA VAL A 167 -10.62 -20.11 -15.09
C VAL A 167 -11.08 -20.80 -16.37
N ALA A 168 -11.84 -20.12 -17.23
CA ALA A 168 -12.22 -20.68 -18.55
C ALA A 168 -10.98 -20.94 -19.43
N ASP A 169 -9.94 -20.15 -19.29
CA ASP A 169 -8.65 -20.29 -20.00
C ASP A 169 -7.71 -21.32 -19.33
N GLY A 170 -8.13 -21.95 -18.22
CA GLY A 170 -7.42 -23.07 -17.62
C GLY A 170 -6.74 -22.77 -16.26
N LEU A 171 -7.01 -21.62 -15.63
CA LEU A 171 -6.53 -21.37 -14.27
C LEU A 171 -7.21 -22.35 -13.29
N PRO A 172 -6.47 -23.21 -12.56
CA PRO A 172 -7.05 -24.25 -11.72
C PRO A 172 -7.47 -23.68 -10.35
N VAL A 173 -8.53 -22.86 -10.33
CA VAL A 173 -9.07 -22.22 -9.11
C VAL A 173 -10.55 -22.56 -8.97
N ASP A 174 -10.96 -22.95 -7.78
CA ASP A 174 -12.36 -23.05 -7.38
C ASP A 174 -12.86 -21.67 -6.96
N ILE A 175 -13.64 -21.04 -7.84
CA ILE A 175 -14.16 -19.69 -7.66
C ILE A 175 -15.06 -19.60 -6.43
N GLU A 176 -15.94 -20.58 -6.21
CA GLU A 176 -16.90 -20.56 -5.11
C GLU A 176 -16.19 -20.70 -3.76
N ALA A 177 -15.24 -21.62 -3.68
CA ALA A 177 -14.42 -21.78 -2.46
C ALA A 177 -13.60 -20.52 -2.16
N LEU A 178 -12.99 -19.91 -3.19
CA LEU A 178 -12.19 -18.68 -3.03
C LEU A 178 -13.05 -17.50 -2.60
N ARG A 179 -14.24 -17.34 -3.20
CA ARG A 179 -15.20 -16.27 -2.86
C ARG A 179 -15.72 -16.41 -1.43
N ALA A 180 -16.07 -17.63 -1.03
CA ALA A 180 -16.50 -17.92 0.33
C ALA A 180 -15.39 -17.64 1.36
N ALA A 181 -14.14 -18.01 1.06
CA ALA A 181 -12.99 -17.75 1.93
C ALA A 181 -12.67 -16.26 2.08
N MET A 182 -12.84 -15.46 1.02
CA MET A 182 -12.63 -14.02 1.07
C MET A 182 -13.66 -13.31 1.94
N ASN A 183 -14.92 -13.73 1.88
CA ASN A 183 -16.03 -13.18 2.66
C ASN A 183 -16.15 -11.65 2.63
N ASP A 184 -15.80 -11.04 1.49
CA ASP A 184 -15.82 -9.60 1.23
C ASP A 184 -16.38 -9.38 -0.19
N PRO A 185 -17.69 -9.09 -0.34
CA PRO A 185 -18.32 -8.92 -1.65
C PRO A 185 -17.78 -7.71 -2.44
N GLU A 186 -17.42 -6.61 -1.78
CA GLU A 186 -16.87 -5.42 -2.46
C GLU A 186 -15.45 -5.67 -2.93
N GLY A 187 -14.61 -6.21 -2.06
CA GLY A 187 -13.26 -6.62 -2.41
C GLY A 187 -13.25 -7.68 -3.51
N TRP A 188 -14.21 -8.64 -3.49
CA TRP A 188 -14.38 -9.62 -4.57
C TRP A 188 -14.70 -8.93 -5.90
N ALA A 189 -15.66 -8.02 -5.90
CA ALA A 189 -16.07 -7.29 -7.09
C ALA A 189 -14.90 -6.48 -7.69
N GLN A 190 -14.08 -5.85 -6.86
CA GLN A 190 -12.92 -5.07 -7.30
C GLN A 190 -11.76 -5.97 -7.76
N GLU A 191 -11.31 -6.92 -6.94
CA GLU A 191 -10.06 -7.66 -7.17
C GLU A 191 -10.19 -8.80 -8.17
N PHE A 192 -11.39 -9.40 -8.28
CA PHE A 192 -11.63 -10.58 -9.10
C PHE A 192 -12.60 -10.35 -10.27
N GLU A 193 -13.68 -9.59 -10.07
CA GLU A 193 -14.63 -9.26 -11.13
C GLU A 193 -14.24 -7.97 -11.87
N LEU A 194 -13.19 -7.28 -11.44
CA LEU A 194 -12.65 -6.06 -12.04
C LEU A 194 -13.66 -4.91 -12.14
N ARG A 195 -14.59 -4.84 -11.19
CA ARG A 195 -15.53 -3.73 -11.10
C ARG A 195 -14.84 -2.51 -10.51
N TRP A 196 -15.12 -1.37 -11.10
CA TRP A 196 -14.73 -0.10 -10.51
C TRP A 196 -15.67 0.18 -9.33
N VAL A 197 -15.10 0.16 -8.13
CA VAL A 197 -15.82 0.55 -6.91
C VAL A 197 -15.62 2.05 -6.72
N ASP A 198 -16.72 2.80 -6.63
CA ASP A 198 -16.67 4.23 -6.38
C ASP A 198 -16.08 4.48 -4.99
N GLU A 199 -15.16 5.42 -4.88
CA GLU A 199 -14.59 5.85 -3.58
C GLU A 199 -15.68 6.39 -2.63
N GLY A 200 -16.85 6.72 -3.15
CA GLY A 200 -18.04 7.05 -2.35
C GLY A 200 -18.51 5.91 -1.43
N THR A 201 -18.09 4.65 -1.70
CA THR A 201 -18.32 3.48 -0.83
C THR A 201 -17.14 3.17 0.08
N ALA A 202 -15.97 3.75 -0.16
CA ALA A 202 -14.84 3.63 0.74
C ALA A 202 -15.21 4.22 2.10
N TRP A 203 -14.90 3.49 3.19
CA TRP A 203 -15.22 3.93 4.55
C TRP A 203 -14.68 5.34 4.87
N LEU A 204 -13.46 5.64 4.36
CA LEU A 204 -12.83 6.95 4.37
C LEU A 204 -12.30 7.25 2.97
N SER A 205 -12.63 8.42 2.42
CA SER A 205 -12.05 8.87 1.16
C SER A 205 -10.58 9.30 1.35
N TRP A 206 -9.77 9.12 0.33
CA TRP A 206 -8.39 9.63 0.32
C TRP A 206 -8.33 11.16 0.51
N GLU A 207 -9.34 11.88 0.02
CA GLU A 207 -9.46 13.32 0.25
C GLU A 207 -9.57 13.65 1.73
N SER A 208 -10.40 12.91 2.49
CA SER A 208 -10.54 13.08 3.93
C SER A 208 -9.26 12.74 4.69
N ILE A 209 -8.56 11.68 4.28
CA ILE A 209 -7.27 11.28 4.88
C ILE A 209 -6.22 12.36 4.62
N ASN A 210 -6.02 12.77 3.36
CA ASN A 210 -5.04 13.81 2.99
C ASN A 210 -5.34 15.16 3.66
N ALA A 211 -6.63 15.49 3.84
CA ALA A 211 -7.02 16.70 4.57
C ALA A 211 -6.73 16.65 6.08
N ALA A 212 -6.63 15.45 6.64
CA ALA A 212 -6.27 15.22 8.03
C ALA A 212 -4.76 15.15 8.25
N GLU A 213 -3.96 14.82 7.23
CA GLU A 213 -2.49 14.78 7.34
C GLU A 213 -1.91 16.16 7.60
N HIS A 214 -1.01 16.24 8.58
CA HIS A 214 -0.35 17.50 8.93
C HIS A 214 1.10 17.26 9.40
N PRO A 215 2.08 18.08 8.96
CA PRO A 215 3.50 17.89 9.31
C PRO A 215 3.82 18.11 10.79
N GLU A 216 2.94 18.79 11.53
CA GLU A 216 3.05 19.00 12.98
C GLU A 216 2.36 17.90 13.81
N ALA A 217 1.59 17.04 13.21
CA ALA A 217 1.03 15.88 13.91
C ALA A 217 2.11 14.84 14.18
N GLY A 218 1.98 14.11 15.30
CA GLY A 218 2.99 13.15 15.73
C GLY A 218 4.21 13.77 16.41
N ARG A 219 4.16 15.05 16.80
CA ARG A 219 5.24 15.77 17.46
C ARG A 219 4.91 16.05 18.93
N PRO A 220 5.48 15.26 19.88
CA PRO A 220 5.23 15.44 21.32
C PRO A 220 5.61 16.80 21.86
N GLU A 221 6.66 17.42 21.27
CA GLU A 221 7.14 18.74 21.65
C GLU A 221 6.16 19.89 21.38
N LEU A 222 5.14 19.63 20.56
CA LEU A 222 4.08 20.59 20.26
C LEU A 222 2.83 20.43 21.16
N TYR A 223 2.91 19.59 22.18
CA TYR A 223 1.86 19.45 23.18
C TYR A 223 1.66 20.76 23.97
N ARG A 224 0.42 21.17 24.20
CA ARG A 224 0.06 22.48 24.82
C ARG A 224 -0.77 22.34 26.07
N ASP A 225 -0.58 21.28 26.84
CA ASP A 225 -1.29 20.96 28.08
C ASP A 225 -2.82 20.84 27.96
N GLY A 226 -3.34 20.69 26.74
CA GLY A 226 -4.75 20.42 26.47
C GLY A 226 -5.17 19.01 26.94
N PRO A 227 -6.49 18.76 27.06
CA PRO A 227 -6.98 17.44 27.42
C PRO A 227 -6.65 16.42 26.33
N CYS A 228 -6.03 15.30 26.75
CA CYS A 228 -5.65 14.22 25.86
C CYS A 228 -6.57 13.02 25.96
N TYR A 229 -6.76 12.37 24.81
CA TYR A 229 -7.44 11.09 24.66
C TYR A 229 -6.43 10.06 24.18
N VAL A 230 -6.39 8.91 24.84
CA VAL A 230 -5.40 7.88 24.55
C VAL A 230 -6.09 6.61 24.12
N GLY A 231 -5.66 6.04 23.02
CA GLY A 231 -6.03 4.71 22.54
C GLY A 231 -4.87 3.73 22.76
N VAL A 232 -5.16 2.55 23.29
CA VAL A 232 -4.14 1.51 23.53
C VAL A 232 -4.59 0.19 22.93
N ASP A 233 -3.76 -0.33 22.02
CA ASP A 233 -3.87 -1.68 21.51
C ASP A 233 -2.81 -2.57 22.21
N ILE A 234 -3.29 -3.60 22.92
CA ILE A 234 -2.46 -4.45 23.79
C ILE A 234 -1.90 -5.60 22.96
N ALA A 235 -0.58 -5.74 22.95
CA ALA A 235 0.08 -6.79 22.21
C ALA A 235 0.33 -8.05 23.04
N THR A 236 0.16 -9.20 22.39
CA THR A 236 0.73 -10.47 22.79
C THR A 236 2.17 -10.61 22.26
N ARG A 237 2.86 -11.72 22.57
CA ARG A 237 4.30 -11.93 22.27
C ARG A 237 4.74 -11.69 20.81
N ARG A 238 3.82 -11.62 19.84
CA ARG A 238 4.13 -11.44 18.40
C ARG A 238 3.46 -10.23 17.76
N ASP A 239 2.50 -9.62 18.45
CA ASP A 239 1.70 -8.53 17.93
C ASP A 239 2.36 -7.17 18.17
N LEU A 240 1.85 -6.13 17.53
CA LEU A 240 2.29 -4.75 17.71
C LEU A 240 1.54 -4.12 18.88
N PHE A 241 2.27 -3.66 19.89
CA PHE A 241 1.71 -2.81 20.95
C PHE A 241 1.69 -1.36 20.47
N VAL A 242 0.57 -0.69 20.62
CA VAL A 242 0.41 0.71 20.18
C VAL A 242 -0.21 1.55 21.28
N ILE A 243 0.37 2.74 21.52
CA ILE A 243 -0.28 3.82 22.27
C ILE A 243 -0.41 5.02 21.35
N TRP A 244 -1.63 5.52 21.16
CA TRP A 244 -1.90 6.71 20.36
C TRP A 244 -2.45 7.82 21.25
N VAL A 245 -1.76 8.96 21.28
CA VAL A 245 -2.11 10.13 22.10
C VAL A 245 -2.61 11.24 21.22
N MET A 246 -3.83 11.71 21.49
CA MET A 246 -4.47 12.82 20.79
C MET A 246 -4.83 13.93 21.77
N GLU A 247 -4.31 15.13 21.53
CA GLU A 247 -4.68 16.36 22.26
C GLU A 247 -5.89 17.01 21.59
N ARG A 248 -6.87 17.39 22.37
CA ARG A 248 -7.98 18.24 21.90
C ARG A 248 -7.60 19.71 22.12
N THR A 249 -7.47 20.45 21.04
CA THR A 249 -7.18 21.88 21.05
C THR A 249 -8.46 22.72 21.30
N GLU A 250 -8.30 24.01 21.58
CA GLU A 250 -9.41 24.92 21.91
C GLU A 250 -10.48 25.02 20.81
N ASP A 251 -10.07 24.88 19.55
CA ASP A 251 -10.95 24.81 18.37
C ASP A 251 -11.67 23.48 18.20
N GLY A 252 -11.45 22.53 19.13
CA GLY A 252 -12.08 21.22 19.15
C GLY A 252 -11.41 20.15 18.27
N VAL A 253 -10.30 20.49 17.59
CA VAL A 253 -9.57 19.57 16.73
C VAL A 253 -8.72 18.61 17.58
N LEU A 254 -8.72 17.33 17.21
CA LEU A 254 -7.89 16.29 17.81
C LEU A 254 -6.56 16.19 17.06
N TRP A 255 -5.48 16.57 17.72
CA TRP A 255 -4.12 16.49 17.18
C TRP A 255 -3.39 15.27 17.71
N THR A 256 -2.91 14.40 16.83
CA THR A 256 -1.96 13.37 17.23
C THR A 256 -0.71 14.04 17.78
N ARG A 257 -0.36 13.74 19.04
CA ARG A 257 0.86 14.23 19.68
C ARG A 257 1.95 13.18 19.72
N GLU A 258 1.56 11.94 20.01
CA GLU A 258 2.51 10.84 20.08
C GLU A 258 1.87 9.55 19.57
N ILE A 259 2.64 8.75 18.85
CA ILE A 259 2.35 7.34 18.55
C ILE A 259 3.55 6.55 19.03
N PHE A 260 3.32 5.67 20.02
CA PHE A 260 4.33 4.71 20.47
C PHE A 260 3.98 3.34 19.90
N GLU A 261 4.92 2.74 19.19
CA GLU A 261 4.80 1.42 18.60
C GLU A 261 5.96 0.54 19.02
N ALA A 262 5.67 -0.68 19.49
CA ALA A 262 6.71 -1.64 19.82
C ALA A 262 6.26 -3.07 19.57
N ARG A 263 7.19 -3.91 19.12
CA ARG A 263 6.98 -5.35 18.95
C ARG A 263 7.78 -6.14 19.97
N ARG A 264 7.23 -7.25 20.42
CA ARG A 264 7.91 -8.22 21.30
C ARG A 264 8.35 -7.62 22.65
N ILE A 265 7.67 -6.63 23.14
CA ILE A 265 7.91 -6.08 24.48
C ILE A 265 7.10 -6.84 25.54
N SER A 266 7.67 -6.94 26.73
CA SER A 266 7.01 -7.57 27.86
C SER A 266 5.81 -6.76 28.35
N PHE A 267 4.93 -7.40 29.10
CA PHE A 267 3.79 -6.75 29.72
C PHE A 267 4.21 -5.61 30.67
N GLU A 268 5.30 -5.80 31.41
CA GLU A 268 5.87 -4.77 32.30
C GLU A 268 6.38 -3.54 31.49
N GLU A 269 6.91 -3.76 30.30
CA GLU A 269 7.33 -2.67 29.42
C GLU A 269 6.12 -1.91 28.88
N GLN A 270 5.06 -2.62 28.46
CA GLN A 270 3.80 -1.99 28.07
C GLN A 270 3.21 -1.13 29.20
N GLN A 271 3.22 -1.64 30.43
CA GLN A 271 2.76 -0.92 31.62
C GLN A 271 3.60 0.33 31.90
N ARG A 272 4.93 0.23 31.78
CA ARG A 272 5.84 1.39 31.96
C ARG A 272 5.58 2.48 30.93
N GLU A 273 5.36 2.11 29.69
CA GLU A 273 5.05 3.08 28.63
C GLU A 273 3.68 3.74 28.84
N LEU A 274 2.67 2.97 29.20
CA LEU A 274 1.38 3.54 29.56
C LEU A 274 1.51 4.51 30.77
N ASP A 275 2.25 4.12 31.81
CA ASP A 275 2.52 4.98 32.98
C ASP A 275 3.23 6.27 32.58
N ARG A 276 4.19 6.21 31.65
CA ARG A 276 4.89 7.38 31.11
C ARG A 276 3.90 8.32 30.45
N VAL A 277 3.08 7.83 29.53
CA VAL A 277 2.06 8.62 28.81
C VAL A 277 1.06 9.25 29.78
N MET A 278 0.52 8.48 30.71
CA MET A 278 -0.47 8.94 31.69
C MET A 278 0.06 10.03 32.65
N ARG A 279 1.41 10.13 32.82
CA ARG A 279 2.06 11.17 33.61
C ARG A 279 2.50 12.37 32.78
N THR A 280 2.85 12.14 31.52
CA THR A 280 3.36 13.19 30.61
C THR A 280 2.23 14.07 30.11
N TYR A 281 1.06 13.47 29.83
CA TYR A 281 -0.07 14.15 29.23
C TYR A 281 -1.24 14.33 30.20
N ASN A 282 -1.99 15.40 30.03
CA ASN A 282 -3.25 15.64 30.75
C ASN A 282 -4.36 14.71 30.19
N VAL A 283 -4.27 13.40 30.53
CA VAL A 283 -5.16 12.38 29.97
C VAL A 283 -6.55 12.51 30.58
N ALA A 284 -7.51 12.92 29.78
CA ALA A 284 -8.94 12.95 30.14
C ALA A 284 -9.59 11.57 30.09
N ALA A 285 -9.26 10.76 29.08
CA ALA A 285 -9.70 9.38 28.95
C ALA A 285 -8.67 8.52 28.20
N CYS A 286 -8.52 7.28 28.67
CA CYS A 286 -7.67 6.25 28.04
C CYS A 286 -8.54 5.02 27.74
N TYR A 287 -8.64 4.66 26.47
CA TYR A 287 -9.40 3.50 25.99
C TYR A 287 -8.45 2.36 25.64
N MET A 288 -8.69 1.20 26.20
CA MET A 288 -7.84 0.03 26.00
C MET A 288 -8.67 -1.14 25.46
N ASP A 289 -8.11 -1.89 24.51
CA ASP A 289 -8.76 -3.14 24.07
C ASP A 289 -8.85 -4.14 25.24
N GLN A 290 -10.08 -4.51 25.59
CA GLN A 290 -10.36 -5.49 26.64
C GLN A 290 -10.71 -6.87 26.07
N THR A 291 -10.65 -7.06 24.76
CA THR A 291 -11.02 -8.30 24.11
C THR A 291 -9.95 -9.39 24.37
N GLY A 292 -10.38 -10.57 24.76
CA GLY A 292 -9.47 -11.70 25.01
C GLY A 292 -8.51 -11.48 26.18
N MET A 293 -7.22 -11.35 25.92
CA MET A 293 -6.18 -11.20 26.96
C MET A 293 -6.08 -9.78 27.54
N GLY A 294 -6.84 -8.81 27.01
CA GLY A 294 -6.82 -7.41 27.46
C GLY A 294 -7.48 -7.15 28.81
N GLU A 295 -8.18 -8.12 29.41
CA GLU A 295 -8.90 -7.94 30.67
C GLU A 295 -7.95 -7.62 31.84
N MET A 296 -6.89 -8.38 32.04
CA MET A 296 -5.90 -8.15 33.11
C MET A 296 -5.15 -6.80 32.98
N PRO A 297 -4.64 -6.42 31.80
CA PRO A 297 -4.04 -5.11 31.57
C PRO A 297 -4.97 -3.93 31.89
N VAL A 298 -6.22 -4.02 31.46
CA VAL A 298 -7.22 -2.98 31.73
C VAL A 298 -7.51 -2.89 33.22
N GLU A 299 -7.67 -4.02 33.93
CA GLU A 299 -7.91 -4.03 35.37
C GLU A 299 -6.74 -3.41 36.13
N TRP A 300 -5.49 -3.76 35.76
CA TRP A 300 -4.29 -3.15 36.35
C TRP A 300 -4.26 -1.64 36.14
N ALA A 301 -4.50 -1.17 34.91
CA ALA A 301 -4.49 0.24 34.58
C ALA A 301 -5.60 1.01 35.31
N ARG A 302 -6.81 0.44 35.45
CA ARG A 302 -7.91 1.01 36.24
C ARG A 302 -7.58 1.15 37.74
N ARG A 303 -6.96 0.14 38.33
CA ARG A 303 -6.51 0.22 39.73
C ARG A 303 -5.54 1.37 39.99
N ARG A 304 -4.71 1.69 38.99
CA ARG A 304 -3.67 2.72 39.09
C ARG A 304 -4.15 4.12 38.71
N TRP A 305 -4.98 4.24 37.69
CA TRP A 305 -5.37 5.50 37.08
C TRP A 305 -6.85 5.84 37.20
N GLY A 306 -7.63 4.97 37.86
CA GLY A 306 -9.04 5.19 38.15
C GLY A 306 -9.93 5.22 36.91
N ASP A 307 -10.98 6.05 37.01
CA ASP A 307 -12.05 6.16 35.98
C ASP A 307 -11.57 6.73 34.65
N ARG A 308 -10.36 7.26 34.58
CA ARG A 308 -9.75 7.70 33.33
C ARG A 308 -9.47 6.54 32.36
N VAL A 309 -9.36 5.32 32.86
CA VAL A 309 -9.11 4.13 32.05
C VAL A 309 -10.41 3.37 31.82
N GLN A 310 -10.73 3.13 30.55
CA GLN A 310 -11.91 2.41 30.11
C GLN A 310 -11.51 1.25 29.20
N GLY A 311 -12.00 0.04 29.52
CA GLY A 311 -11.85 -1.12 28.64
C GLY A 311 -12.95 -1.12 27.58
N VAL A 312 -12.58 -1.42 26.35
CA VAL A 312 -13.50 -1.52 25.21
C VAL A 312 -13.56 -2.97 24.74
N TRP A 313 -14.73 -3.55 24.74
CA TRP A 313 -15.00 -4.82 24.07
C TRP A 313 -15.32 -4.58 22.61
N PHE A 314 -14.46 -5.07 21.71
CA PHE A 314 -14.66 -4.93 20.27
C PHE A 314 -15.72 -5.89 19.73
N SER A 315 -16.97 -5.75 20.22
CA SER A 315 -18.13 -6.36 19.57
C SER A 315 -18.34 -5.76 18.17
N GLN A 316 -19.11 -6.42 17.31
CA GLN A 316 -19.43 -5.86 15.97
C GLN A 316 -20.06 -4.47 16.06
N GLN A 317 -20.96 -4.26 17.04
CA GLN A 317 -21.60 -2.96 17.25
C GLN A 317 -20.58 -1.91 17.71
N ALA A 318 -19.71 -2.22 18.68
CA ALA A 318 -18.68 -1.30 19.15
C ALA A 318 -17.72 -0.90 18.02
N LYS A 319 -17.30 -1.86 17.17
CA LYS A 319 -16.48 -1.59 16.00
C LYS A 319 -17.16 -0.65 15.01
N LEU A 320 -18.47 -0.85 14.77
CA LEU A 320 -19.24 0.02 13.87
C LEU A 320 -19.38 1.43 14.43
N ASP A 321 -19.69 1.57 15.72
CA ASP A 321 -19.84 2.86 16.38
C ASP A 321 -18.52 3.66 16.38
N LEU A 322 -17.39 3.00 16.72
CA LEU A 322 -16.05 3.60 16.69
C LEU A 322 -15.66 4.01 15.27
N ALA A 323 -15.90 3.15 14.31
CA ALA A 323 -15.61 3.42 12.93
C ALA A 323 -16.43 4.63 12.42
N GLN A 324 -17.73 4.70 12.71
CA GLN A 324 -18.57 5.85 12.35
C GLN A 324 -18.12 7.15 13.02
N ALA A 325 -17.73 7.10 14.30
CA ALA A 325 -17.19 8.26 15.00
C ALA A 325 -15.87 8.73 14.37
N GLY A 326 -14.97 7.80 14.06
CA GLY A 326 -13.73 8.07 13.34
C GLY A 326 -13.99 8.73 11.99
N ARG A 327 -14.88 8.14 11.18
CA ARG A 327 -15.27 8.70 9.87
C ARG A 327 -15.73 10.14 9.97
N ARG A 328 -16.62 10.45 10.91
CA ARG A 328 -17.10 11.84 11.13
C ARG A 328 -15.95 12.77 11.48
N ALA A 329 -15.00 12.36 12.33
CA ALA A 329 -13.86 13.17 12.70
C ALA A 329 -12.97 13.54 11.49
N PHE A 330 -12.84 12.64 10.52
CA PHE A 330 -12.15 12.90 9.25
C PHE A 330 -12.96 13.80 8.31
N GLU A 331 -14.24 13.50 8.10
CA GLU A 331 -15.14 14.27 7.22
C GLU A 331 -15.33 15.72 7.74
N ASP A 332 -15.48 15.90 9.04
CA ASP A 332 -15.62 17.21 9.70
C ASP A 332 -14.28 17.94 9.89
N ARG A 333 -13.15 17.33 9.46
CA ARG A 333 -11.77 17.86 9.60
C ARG A 333 -11.37 18.13 11.05
N LEU A 334 -11.90 17.38 11.98
CA LEU A 334 -11.65 17.49 13.43
C LEU A 334 -10.50 16.59 13.91
N ILE A 335 -9.70 16.04 13.02
CA ILE A 335 -8.54 15.21 13.35
C ILE A 335 -7.32 15.63 12.54
N ARG A 336 -6.12 15.53 13.16
CA ARG A 336 -4.83 15.68 12.48
C ARG A 336 -3.95 14.48 12.78
N ILE A 337 -3.45 13.86 11.71
CA ILE A 337 -2.60 12.68 11.75
C ILE A 337 -1.25 12.97 11.13
N PRO A 338 -0.18 12.23 11.47
CA PRO A 338 1.13 12.36 10.83
C PRO A 338 1.09 12.07 9.34
N GLN A 339 1.95 12.74 8.58
CA GLN A 339 2.10 12.49 7.15
C GLN A 339 2.85 11.19 6.91
N GLY A 340 2.39 10.39 5.95
CA GLY A 340 3.09 9.21 5.46
C GLY A 340 3.05 7.99 6.38
N ASN A 341 2.09 7.90 7.26
CA ASN A 341 1.87 6.72 8.13
C ASN A 341 0.98 5.68 7.45
#